data_d68c203a06bb3c16f7992638c2939d71
#
_entry.id   d68c203a06bb3c16f7992638c2939d71
#
_cell.length_a   1.000
_cell.length_b   1.000
_cell.length_c   1.000
_cell.angle_alpha   90.00
_cell.angle_beta   90.00
_cell.angle_gamma   90.00
#
_symmetry.space_group_name_H-M   'P 1'
#
loop_
_entity.id
_entity.type
_entity.pdbx_description
1 polymer ?
#
loop_
_entity_poly.entity_id
_entity_poly.type
_entity_poly.pdbx_seq_one_letter_code
_entity_poly.pdbx_strand_id
1 'polypeptide(L)'
;IFFEMAVLYFASAILLNCRIAAPRIAWAAFALMVGGSVLVNITVLQGESSVMFTSYVPMKAAPNFYLGLILFAVGALIACGNFFGTLVIAREERTYEGSVPLVTFGAITAAIIAVFTLASGAVILIPTWLWSIGYISHIDSVTYRLVWWAMGHSSQQINVSAHVSIWYAIAAIVLGAK
;
A
#
# COMPACT_ATOMS: atom_id res chain seq x y z
N ILE A 1 -2.94 5.83 0.68
CA ILE A 1 -1.70 4.99 0.67
C ILE A 1 -0.42 5.85 0.75
N PHE A 2 -0.25 6.97 0.03
CA PHE A 2 0.92 7.84 0.24
C PHE A 2 1.05 8.33 1.68
N PHE A 3 -0.07 8.67 2.30
CA PHE A 3 -0.12 9.03 3.72
C PHE A 3 0.32 7.86 4.61
N GLU A 4 -0.20 6.65 4.38
CA GLU A 4 0.19 5.46 5.14
C GLU A 4 1.68 5.13 4.98
N MET A 5 2.24 5.31 3.77
CA MET A 5 3.68 5.16 3.54
C MET A 5 4.48 6.16 4.41
N ALA A 6 4.03 7.41 4.49
CA ALA A 6 4.65 8.40 5.36
C ALA A 6 4.54 7.99 6.86
N VAL A 7 3.39 7.44 7.28
CA VAL A 7 3.20 6.92 8.64
C VAL A 7 4.15 5.77 8.93
N LEU A 8 4.36 4.83 7.99
CA LEU A 8 5.30 3.73 8.18
C LEU A 8 6.73 4.24 8.43
N TYR A 9 7.20 5.20 7.64
CA TYR A 9 8.55 5.75 7.81
C TYR A 9 8.67 6.62 9.06
N PHE A 10 7.64 7.40 9.41
CA PHE A 10 7.58 8.13 10.66
C PHE A 10 7.65 7.18 11.87
N ALA A 11 6.81 6.14 11.87
CA ALA A 11 6.70 5.20 12.98
C ALA A 11 7.93 4.30 13.16
N SER A 12 8.74 4.11 12.12
CA SER A 12 9.99 3.35 12.20
C SER A 12 11.20 4.27 12.37
N ALA A 13 11.55 5.06 11.38
CA ALA A 13 12.80 5.80 11.39
C ALA A 13 12.83 6.89 12.46
N ILE A 14 11.74 7.66 12.62
CA ILE A 14 11.71 8.78 13.57
C ILE A 14 11.42 8.30 14.99
N LEU A 15 10.36 7.52 15.20
CA LEU A 15 9.98 7.12 16.56
C LEU A 15 10.94 6.09 17.18
N LEU A 16 11.60 5.28 16.36
CA LEU A 16 12.62 4.33 16.83
C LEU A 16 14.04 4.88 16.74
N ASN A 17 14.19 6.14 16.30
CA ASN A 17 15.48 6.81 16.17
C ASN A 17 16.53 5.95 15.41
N CYS A 18 16.12 5.39 14.27
CA CYS A 18 16.98 4.55 13.46
C CYS A 18 17.01 5.00 12.00
N ARG A 19 18.03 4.56 11.26
CA ARG A 19 18.11 4.79 9.81
C ARG A 19 17.11 3.92 9.07
N ILE A 20 16.58 4.41 7.94
CA ILE A 20 15.80 3.59 7.01
C ILE A 20 16.71 2.50 6.44
N ALA A 21 16.21 1.25 6.37
CA ALA A 21 16.99 0.09 5.93
C ALA A 21 17.64 0.30 4.56
N ALA A 22 16.88 0.77 3.59
CA ALA A 22 17.36 0.98 2.23
C ALA A 22 16.76 2.26 1.63
N PRO A 23 17.36 3.45 1.84
CA PRO A 23 16.80 4.72 1.35
C PRO A 23 16.62 4.76 -0.18
N ARG A 24 17.54 4.15 -0.93
CA ARG A 24 17.43 4.08 -2.40
C ARG A 24 16.23 3.25 -2.84
N ILE A 25 15.92 2.17 -2.12
CA ILE A 25 14.74 1.34 -2.37
C ILE A 25 13.45 2.10 -2.00
N ALA A 26 13.47 2.89 -0.91
CA ALA A 26 12.36 3.77 -0.55
C ALA A 26 12.03 4.77 -1.66
N TRP A 27 13.05 5.39 -2.28
CA TRP A 27 12.87 6.28 -3.42
C TRP A 27 12.34 5.57 -4.66
N ALA A 28 12.83 4.35 -4.95
CA ALA A 28 12.31 3.55 -6.05
C ALA A 28 10.84 3.16 -5.82
N ALA A 29 10.48 2.76 -4.61
CA ALA A 29 9.10 2.47 -4.22
C ALA A 29 8.19 3.69 -4.43
N PHE A 30 8.61 4.86 -3.96
CA PHE A 30 7.89 6.11 -4.14
C PHE A 30 7.73 6.46 -5.63
N ALA A 31 8.80 6.35 -6.42
CA ALA A 31 8.75 6.61 -7.86
C ALA A 31 7.78 5.68 -8.61
N LEU A 32 7.74 4.39 -8.26
CA LEU A 32 6.77 3.44 -8.81
C LEU A 32 5.33 3.82 -8.45
N MET A 33 5.08 4.20 -7.19
CA MET A 33 3.75 4.64 -6.76
C MET A 33 3.30 5.91 -7.47
N VAL A 34 4.18 6.91 -7.59
CA VAL A 34 3.89 8.16 -8.31
C VAL A 34 3.65 7.87 -9.79
N GLY A 35 4.55 7.13 -10.45
CA GLY A 35 4.41 6.76 -11.86
C GLY A 35 3.12 5.99 -12.13
N GLY A 36 2.79 5.01 -11.27
CA GLY A 36 1.54 4.27 -11.34
C GLY A 36 0.31 5.18 -11.20
N SER A 37 0.31 6.08 -10.21
CA SER A 37 -0.77 7.04 -10.01
C SER A 37 -0.94 7.99 -11.20
N VAL A 38 0.15 8.50 -11.75
CA VAL A 38 0.13 9.39 -12.92
C VAL A 38 -0.46 8.65 -14.12
N LEU A 39 -0.05 7.41 -14.35
CA LEU A 39 -0.54 6.59 -15.46
C LEU A 39 -2.04 6.33 -15.36
N VAL A 40 -2.54 5.99 -14.16
CA VAL A 40 -3.99 5.85 -13.90
C VAL A 40 -4.73 7.16 -14.18
N ASN A 41 -4.22 8.28 -13.67
CA ASN A 41 -4.87 9.58 -13.85
C ASN A 41 -4.91 10.01 -15.31
N ILE A 42 -3.84 9.78 -16.07
CA ILE A 42 -3.82 10.09 -17.52
C ILE A 42 -4.91 9.32 -18.24
N THR A 43 -5.04 8.00 -18.02
CA THR A 43 -6.05 7.17 -18.68
C THR A 43 -7.48 7.55 -18.28
N VAL A 44 -7.69 7.96 -17.04
CA VAL A 44 -8.99 8.47 -16.58
C VAL A 44 -9.33 9.79 -17.26
N LEU A 45 -8.38 10.74 -17.34
CA LEU A 45 -8.59 12.04 -17.98
C LEU A 45 -8.79 11.94 -19.50
N GLN A 46 -8.21 10.91 -20.14
CA GLN A 46 -8.43 10.62 -21.56
C GLN A 46 -9.80 9.99 -21.85
N GLY A 47 -10.57 9.65 -20.82
CA GLY A 47 -11.87 8.99 -20.99
C GLY A 47 -11.80 7.50 -21.34
N GLU A 48 -10.59 6.91 -21.29
CA GLU A 48 -10.35 5.50 -21.65
C GLU A 48 -10.61 4.50 -20.51
N SER A 49 -11.05 5.00 -19.36
CA SER A 49 -11.20 4.22 -18.14
C SER A 49 -12.46 4.59 -17.39
N SER A 50 -13.61 4.55 -18.08
CA SER A 50 -14.95 4.75 -17.49
C SER A 50 -15.38 3.56 -16.63
N VAL A 51 -14.46 3.04 -15.86
CA VAL A 51 -14.68 1.97 -14.87
C VAL A 51 -14.45 2.58 -13.49
N MET A 52 -15.32 2.31 -12.53
CA MET A 52 -15.07 2.70 -11.16
C MET A 52 -13.75 2.07 -10.68
N PHE A 53 -13.21 2.50 -9.55
CA PHE A 53 -11.98 1.94 -8.99
C PHE A 53 -12.04 0.41 -8.80
N THR A 54 -13.22 -0.18 -8.69
CA THR A 54 -13.46 -1.63 -8.64
C THR A 54 -13.21 -2.34 -9.96
N SER A 55 -13.32 -1.63 -11.09
CA SER A 55 -13.10 -2.16 -12.45
C SER A 55 -13.79 -3.51 -12.71
N TYR A 56 -15.01 -3.69 -12.23
CA TYR A 56 -15.71 -4.97 -12.33
C TYR A 56 -15.86 -5.43 -13.78
N VAL A 57 -15.38 -6.65 -14.02
CA VAL A 57 -15.62 -7.37 -15.27
C VAL A 57 -17.13 -7.57 -15.48
N PRO A 58 -17.72 -7.29 -16.66
CA PRO A 58 -17.05 -7.19 -17.96
C PRO A 58 -16.63 -5.76 -18.37
N MET A 59 -16.79 -4.75 -17.53
CA MET A 59 -16.34 -3.39 -17.87
C MET A 59 -14.82 -3.38 -18.04
N LYS A 60 -14.34 -2.83 -19.14
CA LYS A 60 -12.92 -2.87 -19.50
C LYS A 60 -12.34 -1.45 -19.53
N ALA A 61 -11.27 -1.25 -18.82
CA ALA A 61 -10.44 -0.05 -18.90
C ALA A 61 -9.30 -0.26 -19.89
N ALA A 62 -8.64 0.83 -20.28
CA ALA A 62 -7.41 0.76 -21.04
C ALA A 62 -6.31 -0.04 -20.29
N PRO A 63 -5.42 -0.74 -21.00
CA PRO A 63 -4.35 -1.52 -20.37
C PRO A 63 -3.47 -0.71 -19.42
N ASN A 64 -3.20 0.54 -19.74
CA ASN A 64 -2.41 1.44 -18.93
C ASN A 64 -3.03 1.75 -17.55
N PHE A 65 -4.36 1.71 -17.45
CA PHE A 65 -5.05 1.83 -16.16
C PHE A 65 -4.64 0.70 -15.20
N TYR A 66 -4.74 -0.55 -15.66
CA TYR A 66 -4.36 -1.72 -14.86
C TYR A 66 -2.86 -1.75 -14.58
N LEU A 67 -2.04 -1.42 -15.57
CA LEU A 67 -0.58 -1.32 -15.39
C LEU A 67 -0.23 -0.28 -14.33
N GLY A 68 -0.89 0.87 -14.34
CA GLY A 68 -0.70 1.91 -13.33
C GLY A 68 -1.04 1.43 -11.91
N LEU A 69 -2.13 0.68 -11.75
CA LEU A 69 -2.51 0.07 -10.47
C LEU A 69 -1.48 -0.96 -10.02
N ILE A 70 -0.95 -1.79 -10.94
CA ILE A 70 0.09 -2.79 -10.64
C ILE A 70 1.37 -2.09 -10.18
N LEU A 71 1.86 -1.08 -10.90
CA LEU A 71 3.06 -0.34 -10.52
C LEU A 71 2.91 0.31 -9.14
N PHE A 72 1.75 0.88 -8.87
CA PHE A 72 1.42 1.44 -7.56
C PHE A 72 1.47 0.38 -6.46
N ALA A 73 0.84 -0.77 -6.68
CA ALA A 73 0.82 -1.88 -5.72
C ALA A 73 2.22 -2.45 -5.46
N VAL A 74 3.04 -2.61 -6.49
CA VAL A 74 4.43 -3.06 -6.37
C VAL A 74 5.25 -2.07 -5.54
N GLY A 75 5.13 -0.77 -5.82
CA GLY A 75 5.78 0.27 -5.02
C GLY A 75 5.38 0.23 -3.55
N ALA A 76 4.09 0.07 -3.27
CA ALA A 76 3.59 -0.03 -1.89
C ALA A 76 4.10 -1.30 -1.18
N LEU A 77 4.20 -2.44 -1.87
CA LEU A 77 4.78 -3.66 -1.33
C LEU A 77 6.26 -3.50 -0.97
N ILE A 78 7.02 -2.86 -1.84
CA ILE A 78 8.43 -2.53 -1.59
C ILE A 78 8.57 -1.62 -0.37
N ALA A 79 7.68 -0.62 -0.22
CA ALA A 79 7.65 0.25 0.95
C ALA A 79 7.40 -0.52 2.26
N CYS A 80 6.47 -1.47 2.26
CA CYS A 80 6.22 -2.35 3.40
C CYS A 80 7.47 -3.21 3.74
N GLY A 81 8.12 -3.79 2.73
CA GLY A 81 9.35 -4.55 2.93
C GLY A 81 10.47 -3.71 3.54
N ASN A 82 10.65 -2.49 3.05
CA ASN A 82 11.64 -1.55 3.59
C ASN A 82 11.31 -1.11 5.03
N PHE A 83 10.03 -0.94 5.35
CA PHE A 83 9.56 -0.69 6.71
C PHE A 83 9.94 -1.84 7.65
N PHE A 84 9.64 -3.09 7.29
CA PHE A 84 10.01 -4.25 8.11
C PHE A 84 11.53 -4.39 8.26
N GLY A 85 12.30 -4.15 7.20
CA GLY A 85 13.76 -4.10 7.27
C GLY A 85 14.26 -3.02 8.24
N THR A 86 13.61 -1.87 8.30
CA THR A 86 13.93 -0.80 9.22
C THR A 86 13.66 -1.21 10.68
N LEU A 87 12.56 -1.94 10.95
CA LEU A 87 12.30 -2.49 12.29
C LEU A 87 13.34 -3.50 12.74
N VAL A 88 13.83 -4.35 11.82
CA VAL A 88 14.91 -5.29 12.12
C VAL A 88 16.18 -4.54 12.53
N ILE A 89 16.58 -3.52 11.78
CA ILE A 89 17.73 -2.66 12.11
C ILE A 89 17.56 -2.01 13.49
N ALA A 90 16.40 -1.42 13.76
CA ALA A 90 16.12 -0.78 15.04
C ALA A 90 16.27 -1.75 16.22
N ARG A 91 15.87 -3.01 16.03
CA ARG A 91 16.01 -4.06 17.03
C ARG A 91 17.45 -4.53 17.20
N GLU A 92 18.19 -4.72 16.11
CA GLU A 92 19.58 -5.17 16.12
C GLU A 92 20.52 -4.12 16.71
N GLU A 93 20.33 -2.86 16.31
CA GLU A 93 21.10 -1.70 16.78
C GLU A 93 20.64 -1.22 18.17
N ARG A 94 19.56 -1.78 18.73
CA ARG A 94 18.98 -1.40 20.03
C ARG A 94 18.74 0.10 20.14
N THR A 95 18.14 0.69 19.10
CA THR A 95 17.91 2.13 19.02
C THR A 95 16.79 2.63 19.95
N TYR A 96 16.01 1.73 20.54
CA TYR A 96 14.97 2.02 21.52
C TYR A 96 15.02 1.03 22.68
N GLU A 97 14.53 1.46 23.86
CA GLU A 97 14.45 0.64 25.05
C GLU A 97 12.99 0.21 25.34
N GLY A 98 12.83 -0.97 25.93
CA GLY A 98 11.52 -1.49 26.33
C GLY A 98 10.70 -2.06 25.18
N SER A 99 9.39 -1.86 25.22
CA SER A 99 8.45 -2.33 24.21
C SER A 99 8.39 -1.37 23.01
N VAL A 100 7.98 -1.91 21.85
CA VAL A 100 7.73 -1.10 20.65
C VAL A 100 6.67 -0.05 20.96
N PRO A 101 6.89 1.23 20.60
CA PRO A 101 5.90 2.29 20.79
C PRO A 101 4.55 1.94 20.16
N LEU A 102 3.45 2.34 20.82
CA LEU A 102 2.09 2.03 20.36
C LEU A 102 1.82 2.50 18.92
N VAL A 103 2.35 3.65 18.54
CA VAL A 103 2.26 4.17 17.17
C VAL A 103 2.95 3.25 16.17
N THR A 104 4.13 2.76 16.52
CA THR A 104 4.88 1.80 15.68
C THR A 104 4.17 0.45 15.62
N PHE A 105 3.59 0.00 16.72
CA PHE A 105 2.78 -1.23 16.73
C PHE A 105 1.57 -1.14 15.80
N GLY A 106 0.85 -0.02 15.81
CA GLY A 106 -0.24 0.23 14.88
C GLY A 106 0.23 0.29 13.41
N ALA A 107 1.40 0.88 13.16
CA ALA A 107 2.01 0.88 11.83
C ALA A 107 2.43 -0.53 11.37
N ILE A 108 2.92 -1.39 12.27
CA ILE A 108 3.19 -2.81 11.99
C ILE A 108 1.90 -3.52 11.56
N THR A 109 0.81 -3.31 12.30
CA THR A 109 -0.50 -3.89 11.97
C THR A 109 -0.95 -3.44 10.58
N ALA A 110 -0.87 -2.15 10.28
CA ALA A 110 -1.20 -1.60 8.96
C ALA A 110 -0.34 -2.22 7.85
N ALA A 111 0.97 -2.37 8.07
CA ALA A 111 1.89 -2.95 7.09
C ALA A 111 1.62 -4.44 6.84
N ILE A 112 1.28 -5.22 7.87
CA ILE A 112 0.89 -6.63 7.72
C ILE A 112 -0.38 -6.74 6.87
N ILE A 113 -1.41 -5.96 7.19
CA ILE A 113 -2.65 -5.93 6.40
C ILE A 113 -2.35 -5.52 4.96
N ALA A 114 -1.46 -4.52 4.76
CA ALA A 114 -1.08 -4.06 3.44
C ALA A 114 -0.44 -5.16 2.58
N VAL A 115 0.44 -5.98 3.14
CA VAL A 115 1.05 -7.10 2.41
C VAL A 115 -0.01 -8.08 1.91
N PHE A 116 -0.94 -8.50 2.75
CA PHE A 116 -2.03 -9.41 2.34
C PHE A 116 -2.97 -8.76 1.33
N THR A 117 -3.32 -7.49 1.53
CA THR A 117 -4.14 -6.70 0.60
C THR A 117 -3.52 -6.64 -0.79
N LEU A 118 -2.24 -6.30 -0.87
CA LEU A 118 -1.53 -6.16 -2.13
C LEU A 118 -1.29 -7.51 -2.81
N ALA A 119 -1.07 -8.59 -2.05
CA ALA A 119 -1.02 -9.94 -2.59
C ALA A 119 -2.36 -10.34 -3.22
N SER A 120 -3.48 -10.08 -2.55
CA SER A 120 -4.82 -10.29 -3.12
C SER A 120 -5.05 -9.45 -4.36
N GLY A 121 -4.56 -8.19 -4.36
CA GLY A 121 -4.61 -7.31 -5.52
C GLY A 121 -3.85 -7.88 -6.72
N ALA A 122 -2.68 -8.46 -6.52
CA ALA A 122 -1.91 -9.08 -7.59
C ALA A 122 -2.67 -10.23 -8.28
N VAL A 123 -3.40 -11.04 -7.52
CA VAL A 123 -4.23 -12.15 -8.04
C VAL A 123 -5.30 -11.65 -9.01
N ILE A 124 -5.81 -10.43 -8.82
CA ILE A 124 -6.84 -9.84 -9.66
C ILE A 124 -6.26 -8.92 -10.74
N LEU A 125 -5.35 -8.04 -10.40
CA LEU A 125 -4.86 -7.00 -11.32
C LEU A 125 -4.03 -7.57 -12.46
N ILE A 126 -3.21 -8.59 -12.19
CA ILE A 126 -2.37 -9.19 -13.23
C ILE A 126 -3.22 -9.88 -14.31
N PRO A 127 -4.14 -10.80 -13.98
CA PRO A 127 -5.03 -11.39 -14.98
C PRO A 127 -5.89 -10.35 -15.70
N THR A 128 -6.37 -9.31 -14.99
CA THR A 128 -7.20 -8.28 -15.62
C THR A 128 -6.40 -7.43 -16.60
N TRP A 129 -5.14 -7.14 -16.29
CA TRP A 129 -4.24 -6.50 -17.24
C TRP A 129 -4.00 -7.38 -18.48
N LEU A 130 -3.71 -8.67 -18.29
CA LEU A 130 -3.55 -9.63 -19.38
C LEU A 130 -4.83 -9.76 -20.25
N TRP A 131 -6.00 -9.72 -19.62
CA TRP A 131 -7.28 -9.68 -20.31
C TRP A 131 -7.46 -8.36 -21.10
N SER A 132 -7.02 -7.24 -20.55
CA SER A 132 -7.13 -5.93 -21.20
C SER A 132 -6.33 -5.84 -22.50
N ILE A 133 -5.17 -6.49 -22.56
CA ILE A 133 -4.32 -6.57 -23.76
C ILE A 133 -4.67 -7.72 -24.70
N GLY A 134 -5.72 -8.52 -24.34
CA GLY A 134 -6.19 -9.63 -25.19
C GLY A 134 -5.44 -10.96 -25.04
N TYR A 135 -4.54 -11.08 -24.06
CA TYR A 135 -3.79 -12.31 -23.81
C TYR A 135 -4.67 -13.39 -23.15
N ILE A 136 -5.61 -12.97 -22.31
CA ILE A 136 -6.65 -13.82 -21.72
C ILE A 136 -7.99 -13.44 -22.35
N SER A 137 -8.76 -14.43 -22.80
CA SER A 137 -10.04 -14.20 -23.50
C SER A 137 -11.21 -13.92 -22.54
N HIS A 138 -11.16 -14.47 -21.33
CA HIS A 138 -12.28 -14.41 -20.39
C HIS A 138 -11.79 -14.35 -18.95
N ILE A 139 -12.51 -13.57 -18.13
CA ILE A 139 -12.40 -13.56 -16.66
C ILE A 139 -13.80 -13.77 -16.10
N ASP A 140 -13.96 -14.72 -15.20
CA ASP A 140 -15.21 -14.95 -14.50
C ASP A 140 -15.56 -13.77 -13.56
N SER A 141 -16.71 -13.15 -13.79
CA SER A 141 -17.11 -11.93 -13.09
C SER A 141 -17.40 -12.15 -11.61
N VAL A 142 -17.86 -13.36 -11.24
CA VAL A 142 -18.16 -13.68 -9.84
C VAL A 142 -16.88 -13.88 -9.06
N THR A 143 -15.96 -14.69 -9.60
CA THR A 143 -14.62 -14.90 -9.01
C THR A 143 -13.87 -13.58 -8.91
N TYR A 144 -13.90 -12.74 -9.96
CA TYR A 144 -13.30 -11.41 -9.92
C TYR A 144 -13.82 -10.60 -8.73
N ARG A 145 -15.13 -10.51 -8.55
CA ARG A 145 -15.74 -9.73 -7.47
C ARG A 145 -15.35 -10.26 -6.10
N LEU A 146 -15.38 -11.56 -5.91
CA LEU A 146 -15.05 -12.19 -4.61
C LEU A 146 -13.59 -11.91 -4.22
N VAL A 147 -12.65 -12.11 -5.14
CA VAL A 147 -11.22 -11.90 -4.87
C VAL A 147 -10.91 -10.40 -4.77
N TRP A 148 -11.57 -9.55 -5.56
CA TRP A 148 -11.38 -8.11 -5.50
C TRP A 148 -11.70 -7.55 -4.10
N TRP A 149 -12.73 -8.07 -3.43
CA TRP A 149 -13.09 -7.60 -2.09
C TRP A 149 -12.12 -8.04 -1.01
N ALA A 150 -11.32 -9.08 -1.24
CA ALA A 150 -10.18 -9.38 -0.37
C ALA A 150 -9.13 -8.25 -0.40
N MET A 151 -8.95 -7.56 -1.53
CA MET A 151 -8.15 -6.35 -1.63
C MET A 151 -8.92 -5.10 -1.18
N GLY A 152 -10.15 -4.92 -1.68
CA GLY A 152 -10.93 -3.69 -1.49
C GLY A 152 -11.30 -3.42 -0.04
N HIS A 153 -11.80 -4.42 0.67
CA HIS A 153 -12.16 -4.26 2.08
C HIS A 153 -10.93 -4.15 2.98
N SER A 154 -9.93 -4.98 2.79
CA SER A 154 -8.71 -4.94 3.61
C SER A 154 -7.91 -3.65 3.42
N SER A 155 -7.97 -3.00 2.24
CA SER A 155 -7.35 -1.69 2.03
C SER A 155 -7.91 -0.61 2.95
N GLN A 156 -9.21 -0.69 3.30
CA GLN A 156 -9.82 0.22 4.27
C GLN A 156 -9.28 -0.01 5.68
N GLN A 157 -8.96 -1.25 6.04
CA GLN A 157 -8.38 -1.58 7.34
C GLN A 157 -6.95 -1.05 7.50
N ILE A 158 -6.18 -0.96 6.40
CA ILE A 158 -4.88 -0.27 6.41
C ILE A 158 -5.06 1.18 6.82
N ASN A 159 -6.01 1.88 6.20
CA ASN A 159 -6.30 3.28 6.51
C ASN A 159 -6.68 3.44 7.98
N VAL A 160 -7.61 2.62 8.50
CA VAL A 160 -8.03 2.69 9.91
C VAL A 160 -6.83 2.48 10.84
N SER A 161 -6.03 1.44 10.63
CA SER A 161 -4.86 1.14 11.48
C SER A 161 -3.83 2.27 11.47
N ALA A 162 -3.55 2.85 10.30
CA ALA A 162 -2.62 3.97 10.16
C ALA A 162 -3.14 5.24 10.83
N HIS A 163 -4.42 5.57 10.64
CA HIS A 163 -5.02 6.77 11.26
C HIS A 163 -5.07 6.66 12.78
N VAL A 164 -5.47 5.50 13.31
CA VAL A 164 -5.49 5.26 14.76
C VAL A 164 -4.08 5.40 15.35
N SER A 165 -3.06 4.90 14.65
CA SER A 165 -1.67 5.08 15.06
C SER A 165 -1.29 6.55 15.21
N ILE A 166 -1.69 7.39 14.25
CA ILE A 166 -1.43 8.84 14.32
C ILE A 166 -2.26 9.52 15.40
N TRP A 167 -3.48 9.07 15.68
CA TRP A 167 -4.27 9.61 16.78
C TRP A 167 -3.59 9.40 18.14
N TYR A 168 -2.95 8.23 18.34
CA TYR A 168 -2.13 8.00 19.54
C TYR A 168 -0.92 8.94 19.61
N ALA A 169 -0.25 9.19 18.49
CA ALA A 169 0.85 10.16 18.44
C ALA A 169 0.37 11.57 18.80
N ILE A 170 -0.76 12.01 18.22
CA ILE A 170 -1.36 13.33 18.50
C ILE A 170 -1.75 13.41 19.97
N ALA A 171 -2.41 12.40 20.53
CA ALA A 171 -2.82 12.38 21.92
C ALA A 171 -1.62 12.47 22.88
N ALA A 172 -0.53 11.77 22.58
CA ALA A 172 0.70 11.85 23.36
C ALA A 172 1.34 13.24 23.29
N ILE A 173 1.41 13.84 22.12
CA ILE A 173 2.06 15.14 21.91
C ILE A 173 1.21 16.30 22.47
N VAL A 174 -0.10 16.29 22.20
CA VAL A 174 -0.99 17.43 22.50
C VAL A 174 -1.54 17.36 23.93
N LEU A 175 -1.89 16.16 24.39
CA LEU A 175 -2.56 15.94 25.67
C LEU A 175 -1.61 15.41 26.76
N GLY A 176 -0.35 15.13 26.42
CA GLY A 176 0.60 14.50 27.35
C GLY A 176 0.18 13.09 27.79
N ALA A 177 -0.61 12.40 26.99
CA ALA A 177 -1.02 11.03 27.27
C ALA A 177 0.22 10.11 27.32
N LYS A 178 0.27 9.24 28.34
CA LYS A 178 1.37 8.29 28.56
C LYS A 178 0.94 6.87 28.20
#